data_5035436f10e799fe603ad5dbd87f93da
#
_entry.id   5035436f10e799fe603ad5dbd87f93da
#
_cell.length_a   1.000
_cell.length_b   1.000
_cell.length_c   1.000
_cell.angle_alpha   90.00
_cell.angle_beta   90.00
_cell.angle_gamma   90.00
#
_symmetry.space_group_name_H-M   'P 1'
#
loop_
_entity.id
_entity.type
_entity.pdbx_description
1 polymer ?
#
loop_
_entity_poly.entity_id
_entity_poly.type
_entity_poly.pdbx_seq_one_letter_code
_entity_poly.pdbx_strand_id
1 'polypeptide(L)'
;MSVPGIIVVTGASGGGKTATVRALEARALPGVRCYYFDAVGVPSAADRGSGGPEGWQAVTTKDWLSRLAADPDGAEVYVLDGQTRPSFVRSAVEGTRTALVRIVLLDCAPGVRHARLVGPRRQPELSNSRMDCWAAYLRGQADALNLPIIDTSNLGIDAAVDALVVHVQQVRAERPAAEQQARADRLDAGRSA
;
A
#
# COMPACT_ATOMS: atom_id res chain seq x y z
N MET A 1 -22.40 6.88 -6.93
CA MET A 1 -21.61 6.19 -5.90
C MET A 1 -20.24 6.85 -5.92
N SER A 2 -19.70 7.17 -4.75
CA SER A 2 -18.36 7.75 -4.59
C SER A 2 -17.31 6.72 -5.04
N VAL A 3 -16.21 7.19 -5.66
CA VAL A 3 -15.04 6.37 -5.98
C VAL A 3 -14.03 6.56 -4.84
N PRO A 4 -13.78 5.55 -3.99
CA PRO A 4 -12.80 5.71 -2.92
C PRO A 4 -11.39 5.81 -3.49
N GLY A 5 -10.55 6.60 -2.82
CA GLY A 5 -9.11 6.59 -3.04
C GLY A 5 -8.45 5.50 -2.19
N ILE A 6 -7.50 4.76 -2.76
CA ILE A 6 -6.73 3.75 -2.03
C ILE A 6 -5.24 4.05 -2.19
N ILE A 7 -4.55 4.21 -1.07
CA ILE A 7 -3.08 4.32 -1.04
C ILE A 7 -2.52 3.02 -0.48
N VAL A 8 -1.76 2.30 -1.28
CA VAL A 8 -1.03 1.11 -0.84
C VAL A 8 0.38 1.53 -0.46
N VAL A 9 0.69 1.47 0.83
CA VAL A 9 2.03 1.76 1.37
C VAL A 9 2.81 0.46 1.42
N THR A 10 3.76 0.28 0.49
CA THR A 10 4.61 -0.91 0.42
C THR A 10 6.06 -0.61 0.81
N GLY A 11 6.87 -1.64 0.98
CA GLY A 11 8.29 -1.55 1.34
C GLY A 11 8.75 -2.76 2.17
N ALA A 12 10.05 -2.92 2.31
CA ALA A 12 10.64 -4.00 3.11
C ALA A 12 10.41 -3.83 4.62
N SER A 13 10.59 -4.90 5.39
CA SER A 13 10.62 -4.81 6.86
C SER A 13 11.72 -3.85 7.31
N GLY A 14 11.45 -3.02 8.31
CA GLY A 14 12.37 -1.96 8.75
C GLY A 14 12.30 -0.66 7.94
N GLY A 15 11.57 -0.60 6.81
CA GLY A 15 11.37 0.61 6.00
C GLY A 15 10.48 1.69 6.64
N GLY A 16 9.85 1.42 7.78
CA GLY A 16 9.06 2.41 8.53
C GLY A 16 7.55 2.41 8.25
N LYS A 17 7.04 1.59 7.34
CA LYS A 17 5.63 1.56 6.91
C LYS A 17 4.63 1.61 8.06
N THR A 18 4.62 0.57 8.89
CA THR A 18 3.63 0.42 9.97
C THR A 18 3.71 1.54 10.99
N ALA A 19 4.93 2.03 11.29
CA ALA A 19 5.10 3.18 12.19
C ALA A 19 4.50 4.44 11.58
N THR A 20 4.75 4.70 10.29
CA THR A 20 4.22 5.87 9.57
C THR A 20 2.69 5.79 9.44
N VAL A 21 2.14 4.62 9.07
CA VAL A 21 0.68 4.47 8.91
C VAL A 21 -0.04 4.56 10.24
N ARG A 22 0.50 4.00 11.34
CA ARG A 22 -0.07 4.18 12.69
C ARG A 22 -0.01 5.64 13.16
N ALA A 23 1.08 6.33 12.88
CA ALA A 23 1.18 7.74 13.22
C ALA A 23 0.24 8.62 12.38
N LEU A 24 0.01 8.26 11.10
CA LEU A 24 -1.04 8.88 10.28
C LEU A 24 -2.44 8.64 10.86
N GLU A 25 -2.74 7.40 11.24
CA GLU A 25 -4.01 7.03 11.87
C GLU A 25 -4.26 7.84 13.15
N ALA A 26 -3.23 7.99 13.98
CA ALA A 26 -3.29 8.79 15.22
C ALA A 26 -3.56 10.28 14.97
N ARG A 27 -3.25 10.82 13.77
CA ARG A 27 -3.64 12.19 13.38
C ARG A 27 -5.14 12.35 13.12
N ALA A 28 -5.89 11.27 13.04
CA ALA A 28 -7.35 11.22 12.89
C ALA A 28 -7.86 12.14 11.75
N LEU A 29 -7.20 12.13 10.59
CA LEU A 29 -7.58 12.98 9.46
C LEU A 29 -9.01 12.64 9.00
N PRO A 30 -9.91 13.63 8.88
CA PRO A 30 -11.28 13.39 8.43
C PRO A 30 -11.31 12.65 7.10
N GLY A 31 -12.17 11.65 6.96
CA GLY A 31 -12.34 10.87 5.73
C GLY A 31 -11.17 9.94 5.36
N VAL A 32 -10.18 9.75 6.24
CA VAL A 32 -9.08 8.81 6.06
C VAL A 32 -9.26 7.62 6.99
N ARG A 33 -9.07 6.39 6.45
CA ARG A 33 -9.05 5.14 7.23
C ARG A 33 -7.80 4.34 6.91
N CYS A 34 -7.17 3.79 7.93
CA CYS A 34 -5.97 2.98 7.80
C CYS A 34 -6.29 1.50 8.02
N TYR A 35 -5.68 0.65 7.19
CA TYR A 35 -5.78 -0.79 7.26
C TYR A 35 -4.39 -1.41 7.20
N TYR A 36 -4.28 -2.61 7.74
CA TYR A 36 -3.03 -3.35 7.87
C TYR A 36 -3.18 -4.70 7.17
N PHE A 37 -2.35 -4.95 6.17
CA PHE A 37 -2.39 -6.16 5.34
C PHE A 37 -2.36 -7.44 6.18
N ASP A 38 -1.54 -7.46 7.22
CA ASP A 38 -1.35 -8.62 8.10
C ASP A 38 -2.51 -8.81 9.09
N ALA A 39 -3.49 -7.90 9.15
CA ALA A 39 -4.65 -8.03 10.05
C ALA A 39 -5.55 -9.23 9.70
N VAL A 40 -5.48 -9.74 8.47
CA VAL A 40 -6.19 -10.99 8.06
C VAL A 40 -5.43 -12.26 8.47
N GLY A 41 -4.31 -12.11 9.18
CA GLY A 41 -3.41 -13.21 9.53
C GLY A 41 -2.46 -13.57 8.39
N VAL A 42 -1.22 -13.86 8.75
CA VAL A 42 -0.22 -14.40 7.81
C VAL A 42 -0.20 -15.92 7.99
N PRO A 43 -0.64 -16.70 6.99
CA PRO A 43 -0.69 -18.15 7.12
C PRO A 43 0.72 -18.73 7.29
N SER A 44 0.80 -19.87 7.98
CA SER A 44 2.05 -20.63 8.09
C SER A 44 2.55 -21.06 6.71
N ALA A 45 3.81 -21.47 6.61
CA ALA A 45 4.36 -21.96 5.34
C ALA A 45 3.57 -23.15 4.77
N ALA A 46 3.00 -23.98 5.64
CA ALA A 46 2.18 -25.15 5.25
C ALA A 46 0.80 -24.74 4.70
N ASP A 47 0.24 -23.65 5.21
CA ASP A 47 -1.14 -23.20 4.88
C ASP A 47 -1.21 -22.30 3.63
N ARG A 48 -0.07 -21.91 3.03
CA ARG A 48 -0.03 -21.00 1.87
C ARG A 48 -0.42 -21.63 0.54
N GLY A 49 -0.76 -22.90 0.53
CA GLY A 49 -1.17 -23.63 -0.68
C GLY A 49 -0.05 -23.79 -1.72
N SER A 50 -0.40 -24.28 -2.90
CA SER A 50 0.54 -24.57 -4.01
C SER A 50 1.24 -23.32 -4.58
N GLY A 51 0.68 -22.12 -4.39
CA GLY A 51 1.26 -20.85 -4.81
C GLY A 51 2.35 -20.30 -3.89
N GLY A 52 2.57 -20.90 -2.74
CA GLY A 52 3.54 -20.45 -1.74
C GLY A 52 3.31 -19.01 -1.27
N PRO A 53 4.38 -18.36 -0.72
CA PRO A 53 4.26 -16.99 -0.21
C PRO A 53 3.85 -15.95 -1.27
N GLU A 54 4.25 -16.16 -2.51
CA GLU A 54 3.96 -15.26 -3.62
C GLU A 54 2.50 -15.33 -4.06
N GLY A 55 1.98 -16.55 -4.23
CA GLY A 55 0.57 -16.76 -4.57
C GLY A 55 -0.38 -16.24 -3.49
N TRP A 56 -0.07 -16.52 -2.21
CA TRP A 56 -0.82 -15.94 -1.10
C TRP A 56 -0.81 -14.41 -1.12
N GLN A 57 0.35 -13.79 -1.34
CA GLN A 57 0.47 -12.34 -1.39
C GLN A 57 -0.35 -11.74 -2.54
N ALA A 58 -0.37 -12.37 -3.71
CA ALA A 58 -1.15 -11.91 -4.87
C ALA A 58 -2.67 -11.97 -4.58
N VAL A 59 -3.15 -13.09 -4.06
CA VAL A 59 -4.57 -13.28 -3.68
C VAL A 59 -4.98 -12.28 -2.61
N THR A 60 -4.22 -12.20 -1.52
CA THR A 60 -4.53 -11.28 -0.42
C THR A 60 -4.50 -9.82 -0.86
N THR A 61 -3.59 -9.44 -1.78
CA THR A 61 -3.58 -8.08 -2.35
C THR A 61 -4.87 -7.78 -3.10
N LYS A 62 -5.32 -8.73 -3.94
CA LYS A 62 -6.57 -8.60 -4.69
C LYS A 62 -7.78 -8.47 -3.75
N ASP A 63 -7.84 -9.32 -2.73
CA ASP A 63 -8.95 -9.33 -1.76
C ASP A 63 -9.03 -8.00 -0.98
N TRP A 64 -7.88 -7.48 -0.51
CA TRP A 64 -7.83 -6.18 0.13
C TRP A 64 -8.31 -5.06 -0.78
N LEU A 65 -7.81 -4.99 -2.00
CA LEU A 65 -8.20 -3.94 -2.94
C LEU A 65 -9.70 -4.03 -3.30
N SER A 66 -10.23 -5.23 -3.51
CA SER A 66 -11.66 -5.45 -3.75
C SER A 66 -12.51 -5.00 -2.56
N ARG A 67 -12.09 -5.32 -1.34
CA ARG A 67 -12.76 -4.92 -0.11
C ARG A 67 -12.79 -3.39 0.05
N LEU A 68 -11.62 -2.73 -0.13
CA LEU A 68 -11.53 -1.28 0.03
C LEU A 68 -12.25 -0.53 -1.10
N ALA A 69 -12.26 -1.08 -2.32
CA ALA A 69 -13.03 -0.54 -3.44
C ALA A 69 -14.56 -0.62 -3.22
N ALA A 70 -15.02 -1.56 -2.39
CA ALA A 70 -16.42 -1.64 -1.98
C ALA A 70 -16.83 -0.57 -0.94
N ASP A 71 -15.89 0.30 -0.54
CA ASP A 71 -16.10 1.42 0.39
C ASP A 71 -16.75 1.02 1.72
N PRO A 72 -16.09 0.14 2.51
CA PRO A 72 -16.70 -0.48 3.68
C PRO A 72 -17.06 0.52 4.81
N ASP A 73 -16.39 1.66 4.87
CA ASP A 73 -16.54 2.64 5.95
C ASP A 73 -16.98 4.04 5.45
N GLY A 74 -17.26 4.20 4.17
CA GLY A 74 -17.60 5.50 3.58
C GLY A 74 -16.47 6.53 3.65
N ALA A 75 -15.21 6.08 3.57
CA ALA A 75 -14.07 6.97 3.66
C ALA A 75 -13.72 7.58 2.29
N GLU A 76 -13.11 8.77 2.31
CA GLU A 76 -12.59 9.37 1.09
C GLU A 76 -11.32 8.66 0.60
N VAL A 77 -10.44 8.30 1.54
CA VAL A 77 -9.15 7.66 1.27
C VAL A 77 -8.90 6.55 2.26
N TYR A 78 -8.59 5.38 1.73
CA TYR A 78 -8.09 4.23 2.46
C TYR A 78 -6.57 4.15 2.34
N VAL A 79 -5.87 3.93 3.44
CA VAL A 79 -4.42 3.70 3.46
C VAL A 79 -4.17 2.27 3.92
N LEU A 80 -3.62 1.45 3.05
CA LEU A 80 -3.28 0.04 3.32
C LEU A 80 -1.78 -0.10 3.56
N ASP A 81 -1.37 -0.38 4.80
CA ASP A 81 0.00 -0.81 5.13
C ASP A 81 0.19 -2.27 4.73
N GLY A 82 1.03 -2.56 3.76
CA GLY A 82 1.23 -3.93 3.33
C GLY A 82 2.57 -4.18 2.64
N GLN A 83 3.22 -5.28 3.00
CA GLN A 83 4.41 -5.75 2.29
C GLN A 83 3.99 -6.52 1.03
N THR A 84 3.53 -5.81 0.01
CA THR A 84 3.09 -6.40 -1.26
C THR A 84 3.90 -5.88 -2.44
N ARG A 85 3.94 -6.66 -3.53
CA ARG A 85 4.60 -6.25 -4.78
C ARG A 85 3.77 -5.20 -5.51
N PRO A 86 4.37 -4.11 -6.01
CA PRO A 86 3.67 -3.17 -6.87
C PRO A 86 2.98 -3.81 -8.08
N SER A 87 3.61 -4.82 -8.69
CA SER A 87 3.01 -5.59 -9.79
C SER A 87 1.69 -6.26 -9.41
N PHE A 88 1.56 -6.81 -8.19
CA PHE A 88 0.31 -7.44 -7.73
C PHE A 88 -0.79 -6.41 -7.52
N VAL A 89 -0.45 -5.23 -7.00
CA VAL A 89 -1.40 -4.12 -6.88
C VAL A 89 -1.91 -3.72 -8.26
N ARG A 90 -1.01 -3.54 -9.23
CA ARG A 90 -1.40 -3.20 -10.62
C ARG A 90 -2.31 -4.25 -11.24
N SER A 91 -1.91 -5.53 -11.18
CA SER A 91 -2.74 -6.61 -11.72
C SER A 91 -4.11 -6.72 -11.05
N ALA A 92 -4.19 -6.42 -9.75
CA ALA A 92 -5.46 -6.46 -9.03
C ALA A 92 -6.42 -5.34 -9.43
N VAL A 93 -5.90 -4.20 -9.92
CA VAL A 93 -6.74 -3.06 -10.37
C VAL A 93 -6.97 -3.05 -11.89
N GLU A 94 -6.27 -3.87 -12.65
CA GLU A 94 -6.50 -4.04 -14.09
C GLU A 94 -7.93 -4.53 -14.33
N GLY A 95 -8.70 -3.76 -15.11
CA GLY A 95 -10.11 -4.07 -15.39
C GLY A 95 -11.10 -3.65 -14.31
N THR A 96 -10.66 -3.10 -13.17
CA THR A 96 -11.55 -2.52 -12.16
C THR A 96 -11.41 -1.00 -12.14
N ARG A 97 -12.50 -0.28 -12.42
CA ARG A 97 -12.56 1.19 -12.33
C ARG A 97 -13.35 1.66 -11.10
N THR A 98 -13.34 0.85 -10.05
CA THR A 98 -14.14 1.08 -8.85
C THR A 98 -13.41 1.88 -7.77
N ALA A 99 -12.09 2.08 -7.94
CA ALA A 99 -11.27 2.85 -7.01
C ALA A 99 -10.12 3.56 -7.73
N LEU A 100 -9.68 4.69 -7.17
CA LEU A 100 -8.44 5.36 -7.54
C LEU A 100 -7.31 4.80 -6.67
N VAL A 101 -6.38 4.03 -7.25
CA VAL A 101 -5.31 3.37 -6.50
C VAL A 101 -3.96 4.03 -6.74
N ARG A 102 -3.27 4.37 -5.67
CA ARG A 102 -1.89 4.89 -5.66
C ARG A 102 -1.00 3.98 -4.83
N ILE A 103 0.17 3.68 -5.36
CA ILE A 103 1.20 2.90 -4.64
C ILE A 103 2.29 3.86 -4.19
N VAL A 104 2.70 3.77 -2.92
CA VAL A 104 3.80 4.55 -2.34
C VAL A 104 4.79 3.59 -1.72
N LEU A 105 6.05 3.64 -2.14
CA LEU A 105 7.12 2.85 -1.52
C LEU A 105 7.71 3.64 -0.33
N LEU A 106 7.72 3.04 0.85
CA LEU A 106 8.57 3.48 1.96
C LEU A 106 9.86 2.66 1.96
N ASP A 107 10.97 3.33 1.74
CA ASP A 107 12.30 2.72 1.68
C ASP A 107 13.25 3.40 2.66
N CYS A 108 14.38 2.76 2.92
CA CYS A 108 15.49 3.34 3.69
C CYS A 108 16.81 2.65 3.36
N ALA A 109 17.91 3.32 3.67
CA ALA A 109 19.24 2.76 3.52
C ALA A 109 19.41 1.43 4.29
N PRO A 110 20.18 0.46 3.77
CA PRO A 110 20.34 -0.86 4.40
C PRO A 110 20.81 -0.79 5.86
N GLY A 111 21.77 0.11 6.19
CA GLY A 111 22.24 0.29 7.55
C GLY A 111 21.15 0.81 8.52
N VAL A 112 20.27 1.69 8.05
CA VAL A 112 19.13 2.20 8.83
C VAL A 112 18.12 1.08 9.05
N ARG A 113 17.85 0.29 8.02
CA ARG A 113 16.96 -0.87 8.09
C ARG A 113 17.48 -1.88 9.12
N HIS A 114 18.77 -2.23 9.04
CA HIS A 114 19.43 -3.11 10.01
C HIS A 114 19.26 -2.58 11.44
N ALA A 115 19.65 -1.33 11.70
CA ALA A 115 19.54 -0.73 13.02
C ALA A 115 18.12 -0.77 13.59
N ARG A 116 17.11 -0.51 12.76
CA ARG A 116 15.70 -0.56 13.16
C ARG A 116 15.23 -1.98 13.47
N LEU A 117 15.67 -2.98 12.70
CA LEU A 117 15.28 -4.38 12.91
C LEU A 117 15.93 -4.96 14.16
N VAL A 118 17.21 -4.71 14.37
CA VAL A 118 17.96 -5.24 15.53
C VAL A 118 17.58 -4.51 16.83
N GLY A 119 17.49 -3.19 16.77
CA GLY A 119 17.20 -2.34 17.93
C GLY A 119 15.71 -2.32 18.32
N PRO A 120 14.94 -1.30 17.91
CA PRO A 120 13.60 -1.08 18.43
C PRO A 120 12.59 -2.19 18.07
N ARG A 121 12.75 -2.87 16.94
CA ARG A 121 11.85 -3.96 16.53
C ARG A 121 12.16 -5.30 17.17
N ARG A 122 13.38 -5.51 17.64
CA ARG A 122 13.86 -6.78 18.22
C ARG A 122 13.61 -7.98 17.31
N GLN A 123 13.85 -7.81 16.00
CA GLN A 123 13.68 -8.82 14.95
C GLN A 123 14.99 -8.98 14.14
N PRO A 124 16.13 -9.32 14.79
CA PRO A 124 17.42 -9.42 14.10
C PRO A 124 17.41 -10.49 13.00
N GLU A 125 16.56 -11.50 13.11
CA GLU A 125 16.39 -12.57 12.12
C GLU A 125 15.89 -12.04 10.75
N LEU A 126 15.22 -10.88 10.72
CA LEU A 126 14.82 -10.21 9.47
C LEU A 126 15.94 -9.35 8.87
N SER A 127 17.02 -9.11 9.60
CA SER A 127 18.17 -8.35 9.10
C SER A 127 19.17 -9.28 8.42
N ASN A 128 18.90 -9.64 7.19
CA ASN A 128 19.66 -10.60 6.42
C ASN A 128 19.65 -10.25 4.92
N SER A 129 20.50 -10.92 4.14
CA SER A 129 20.66 -10.70 2.70
C SER A 129 19.35 -10.89 1.91
N ARG A 130 18.46 -11.79 2.35
CA ARG A 130 17.16 -12.01 1.71
C ARG A 130 16.27 -10.76 1.84
N MET A 131 16.30 -10.09 3.00
CA MET A 131 15.56 -8.85 3.20
C MET A 131 16.17 -7.70 2.38
N ASP A 132 17.48 -7.68 2.23
CA ASP A 132 18.17 -6.67 1.40
C ASP A 132 17.84 -6.88 -0.09
N CYS A 133 17.87 -8.11 -0.58
CA CYS A 133 17.41 -8.44 -1.94
C CYS A 133 15.94 -8.06 -2.15
N TRP A 134 15.09 -8.29 -1.15
CA TRP A 134 13.67 -7.92 -1.21
C TRP A 134 13.48 -6.40 -1.28
N ALA A 135 14.23 -5.64 -0.48
CA ALA A 135 14.18 -4.18 -0.55
C ALA A 135 14.66 -3.64 -1.90
N ALA A 136 15.78 -4.18 -2.41
CA ALA A 136 16.31 -3.82 -3.73
C ALA A 136 15.30 -4.14 -4.86
N TYR A 137 14.64 -5.30 -4.78
CA TYR A 137 13.59 -5.68 -5.73
C TYR A 137 12.42 -4.70 -5.71
N LEU A 138 11.90 -4.35 -4.52
CA LEU A 138 10.80 -3.38 -4.39
C LEU A 138 11.21 -1.99 -4.91
N ARG A 139 12.45 -1.57 -4.63
CA ARG A 139 12.99 -0.31 -5.15
C ARG A 139 13.07 -0.34 -6.68
N GLY A 140 13.59 -1.41 -7.27
CA GLY A 140 13.65 -1.56 -8.73
C GLY A 140 12.27 -1.56 -9.38
N GLN A 141 11.25 -2.18 -8.73
CA GLN A 141 9.87 -2.08 -9.21
C GLN A 141 9.32 -0.65 -9.12
N ALA A 142 9.60 0.06 -8.03
CA ALA A 142 9.13 1.44 -7.89
C ALA A 142 9.76 2.35 -8.93
N ASP A 143 11.07 2.23 -9.18
CA ASP A 143 11.78 3.01 -10.20
C ASP A 143 11.25 2.69 -11.61
N ALA A 144 11.06 1.41 -11.96
CA ALA A 144 10.54 0.99 -13.26
C ALA A 144 9.10 1.44 -13.52
N LEU A 145 8.30 1.60 -12.49
CA LEU A 145 6.90 2.00 -12.55
C LEU A 145 6.66 3.49 -12.25
N ASN A 146 7.72 4.27 -12.06
CA ASN A 146 7.65 5.69 -11.67
C ASN A 146 6.79 5.91 -10.41
N LEU A 147 6.91 5.04 -9.42
CA LEU A 147 6.14 5.17 -8.18
C LEU A 147 6.77 6.21 -7.24
N PRO A 148 5.98 6.94 -6.48
CA PRO A 148 6.51 7.80 -5.42
C PRO A 148 7.23 6.97 -4.36
N ILE A 149 8.39 7.46 -3.93
CA ILE A 149 9.25 6.85 -2.91
C ILE A 149 9.43 7.84 -1.77
N ILE A 150 9.11 7.41 -0.56
CA ILE A 150 9.44 8.14 0.66
C ILE A 150 10.67 7.48 1.28
N ASP A 151 11.83 8.13 1.15
CA ASP A 151 13.06 7.68 1.80
C ASP A 151 13.03 8.10 3.27
N THR A 152 12.89 7.12 4.14
CA THR A 152 12.81 7.32 5.58
C THR A 152 14.17 7.26 6.29
N SER A 153 15.29 7.19 5.56
CA SER A 153 16.63 7.04 6.13
C SER A 153 16.95 8.12 7.16
N ASN A 154 16.62 9.36 6.84
CA ASN A 154 16.91 10.54 7.64
C ASN A 154 15.64 11.28 8.09
N LEU A 155 14.48 10.68 7.93
CA LEU A 155 13.20 11.27 8.34
C LEU A 155 12.81 10.80 9.75
N GLY A 156 12.42 11.74 10.59
CA GLY A 156 11.61 11.46 11.76
C GLY A 156 10.21 10.99 11.37
N ILE A 157 9.50 10.40 12.33
CA ILE A 157 8.17 9.83 12.06
C ILE A 157 7.19 10.89 11.55
N ASP A 158 7.19 12.08 12.13
CA ASP A 158 6.27 13.17 11.71
C ASP A 158 6.53 13.61 10.28
N ALA A 159 7.80 13.76 9.88
CA ALA A 159 8.15 14.12 8.51
C ALA A 159 7.78 13.02 7.51
N ALA A 160 7.90 11.74 7.89
CA ALA A 160 7.45 10.62 7.05
C ALA A 160 5.92 10.63 6.90
N VAL A 161 5.18 10.96 7.97
CA VAL A 161 3.72 11.13 7.91
C VAL A 161 3.34 12.32 7.05
N ASP A 162 4.03 13.47 7.18
CA ASP A 162 3.76 14.65 6.35
C ASP A 162 3.96 14.34 4.86
N ALA A 163 5.03 13.60 4.51
CA ALA A 163 5.24 13.14 3.15
C ALA A 163 4.11 12.21 2.65
N LEU A 164 3.59 11.33 3.51
CA LEU A 164 2.45 10.47 3.15
C LEU A 164 1.15 11.26 3.02
N VAL A 165 0.94 12.28 3.85
CA VAL A 165 -0.23 13.19 3.77
C VAL A 165 -0.29 13.92 2.43
N VAL A 166 0.84 14.28 1.83
CA VAL A 166 0.87 14.86 0.47
C VAL A 166 0.17 13.92 -0.52
N HIS A 167 0.43 12.62 -0.45
CA HIS A 167 -0.23 11.64 -1.33
C HIS A 167 -1.73 11.48 -1.00
N VAL A 168 -2.13 11.59 0.27
CA VAL A 168 -3.55 11.63 0.65
C VAL A 168 -4.26 12.82 0.00
N GLN A 169 -3.66 14.01 0.04
CA GLN A 169 -4.25 15.21 -0.57
C GLN A 169 -4.31 15.11 -2.10
N GLN A 170 -3.29 14.55 -2.74
CA GLN A 170 -3.29 14.31 -4.18
C GLN A 170 -4.41 13.35 -4.59
N VAL A 171 -4.58 12.24 -3.90
CA VAL A 171 -5.67 11.28 -4.15
C VAL A 171 -7.04 11.95 -3.97
N ARG A 172 -7.21 12.76 -2.94
CA ARG A 172 -8.45 13.55 -2.73
C ARG A 172 -8.75 14.48 -3.90
N ALA A 173 -7.75 15.17 -4.40
CA ALA A 173 -7.90 16.10 -5.53
C ALA A 173 -8.24 15.39 -6.85
N GLU A 174 -7.75 14.16 -7.05
CA GLU A 174 -7.97 13.37 -8.26
C GLU A 174 -9.33 12.65 -8.28
N ARG A 175 -9.95 12.39 -7.12
CA ARG A 175 -11.21 11.64 -6.98
C ARG A 175 -12.38 12.19 -7.82
N PRO A 176 -12.66 13.49 -7.87
CA PRO A 176 -13.78 14.02 -8.66
C PRO A 176 -13.69 13.65 -10.15
N ALA A 177 -12.49 13.70 -10.73
CA ALA A 177 -12.27 13.29 -12.12
C ALA A 177 -12.48 11.77 -12.30
N ALA A 178 -12.00 10.95 -11.36
CA ALA A 178 -12.20 9.51 -11.39
C ALA A 178 -13.70 9.13 -11.27
N GLU A 179 -14.46 9.84 -10.45
CA GLU A 179 -15.91 9.65 -10.32
C GLU A 179 -16.67 9.99 -11.62
N GLN A 180 -16.27 11.07 -12.29
CA GLN A 180 -16.86 11.46 -13.58
C GLN A 180 -16.58 10.40 -14.64
N GLN A 181 -15.33 9.89 -14.72
CA GLN A 181 -14.96 8.85 -15.65
C GLN A 181 -15.72 7.55 -15.39
N ALA A 182 -15.78 7.10 -14.14
CA ALA A 182 -16.52 5.89 -13.77
C ALA A 182 -18.02 5.99 -14.04
N ARG A 183 -18.60 7.19 -14.02
CA ARG A 183 -19.99 7.45 -14.41
C ARG A 183 -20.19 7.35 -15.91
N ALA A 184 -19.28 7.92 -16.70
CA ALA A 184 -19.32 7.87 -18.17
C ALA A 184 -19.23 6.42 -18.66
N ASP A 185 -18.28 5.65 -18.15
CA ASP A 185 -18.09 4.25 -18.51
C ASP A 185 -19.35 3.38 -18.25
N ARG A 186 -20.07 3.64 -17.16
CA ARG A 186 -21.32 2.93 -16.85
C ARG A 186 -22.44 3.26 -17.83
N LEU A 187 -22.52 4.49 -18.28
CA LEU A 187 -23.54 4.92 -19.26
C LEU A 187 -23.29 4.27 -20.63
N ASP A 188 -22.02 4.15 -21.04
CA ASP A 188 -21.66 3.52 -22.30
C ASP A 188 -21.87 2.00 -22.27
N ALA A 189 -21.54 1.34 -21.15
CA ALA A 189 -21.82 -0.08 -20.96
C ALA A 189 -23.32 -0.41 -21.00
N GLY A 190 -24.16 0.48 -20.45
CA GLY A 190 -25.63 0.32 -20.48
C GLY A 190 -26.27 0.60 -21.83
N ARG A 191 -25.56 1.23 -22.79
CA ARG A 191 -26.03 1.47 -24.15
C ARG A 191 -25.69 0.34 -25.13
N SER A 192 -24.74 -0.52 -24.72
CA SER A 192 -24.24 -1.64 -25.56
C SER A 192 -24.88 -2.99 -25.18
N ALA A 193 -25.75 -3.01 -24.20
CA ALA A 193 -26.53 -4.18 -23.74
C ALA A 193 -27.99 -4.05 -24.17
#